data_727c1a9d13ab4d097294ff200d36ab9d
#
_entry.id   727c1a9d13ab4d097294ff200d36ab9d
#
_cell.length_a   1.000
_cell.length_b   1.000
_cell.length_c   1.000
_cell.angle_alpha   90.00
_cell.angle_beta   90.00
_cell.angle_gamma   90.00
#
_symmetry.space_group_name_H-M   'P 1'
#
loop_
_entity.id
_entity.type
_entity.pdbx_description
1 polymer ?
#
loop_
_entity_poly.entity_id
_entity_poly.type
_entity_poly.pdbx_seq_one_letter_code
_entity_poly.pdbx_strand_id
1 'polypeptide(L)'
;MSKKSATLVLIFITYLFPISCFAQNNGEEDWIFKNSKSLSEMWELNEEYHRGTFIITSYEPVYFTLGKFSTNTNKFPSSEERNNFLSEPVDLDVVEAKFQLSLKTKVFYKVLWSKADVWAAFTQRAYWQLYNKELSRPFRETNYQPEIILNFPLNFKVLGFTGRMAGAAFIHESNGRSDPLSRSWNRLSVHAGFDRGPLQIMLKNWVRLGGSNDDNPQIMDYIGRGEAKVTYDWGRQRFYAIARHSLRFGDKSRGSIQLNYSFPIVKNFSAHLQIFDGYGESLIDYNHRQTTFGVGVSLIN
;
A
#
# COMPACT_ATOMS: atom_id res chain seq x y z
N MET A 1 19.08 -25.52 -22.82
CA MET A 1 19.25 -24.83 -21.55
C MET A 1 17.89 -24.38 -21.06
N SER A 2 17.47 -24.95 -20.27
CA SER A 2 16.92 -25.44 -19.01
C SER A 2 15.49 -24.95 -18.78
N LYS A 3 14.50 -25.81 -19.17
CA LYS A 3 13.04 -25.65 -18.92
C LYS A 3 12.60 -26.17 -17.54
N LYS A 4 13.38 -25.98 -16.46
CA LYS A 4 13.11 -26.60 -15.15
C LYS A 4 12.55 -25.66 -14.06
N SER A 5 12.33 -24.36 -14.32
CA SER A 5 11.91 -23.43 -13.25
C SER A 5 10.40 -23.17 -13.14
N ALA A 6 9.59 -23.59 -14.12
CA ALA A 6 8.15 -23.29 -14.13
C ALA A 6 7.30 -24.29 -13.33
N THR A 7 7.80 -25.50 -13.05
CA THR A 7 7.01 -26.58 -12.43
C THR A 7 6.96 -26.49 -10.89
N LEU A 8 7.91 -25.79 -10.27
CA LEU A 8 7.98 -25.71 -8.80
C LEU A 8 6.97 -24.73 -8.17
N VAL A 9 6.56 -23.70 -8.91
CA VAL A 9 5.62 -22.69 -8.42
C VAL A 9 4.18 -23.22 -8.42
N LEU A 10 3.84 -24.12 -9.33
CA LEU A 10 2.48 -24.69 -9.44
C LEU A 10 2.16 -25.71 -8.33
N ILE A 11 3.18 -26.38 -7.79
CA ILE A 11 2.99 -27.41 -6.76
C ILE A 11 2.74 -26.79 -5.37
N PHE A 12 3.21 -25.58 -5.13
CA PHE A 12 2.98 -24.89 -3.84
C PHE A 12 1.55 -24.37 -3.69
N ILE A 13 0.86 -24.10 -4.80
CA ILE A 13 -0.52 -23.57 -4.80
C ILE A 13 -1.55 -24.71 -4.55
N THR A 14 -1.25 -25.94 -4.92
CA THR A 14 -2.19 -27.07 -4.79
C THR A 14 -2.25 -27.68 -3.39
N TYR A 15 -1.27 -27.42 -2.53
CA TYR A 15 -1.24 -27.93 -1.14
C TYR A 15 -1.81 -26.96 -0.09
N LEU A 16 -2.20 -25.75 -0.48
CA LEU A 16 -2.79 -24.75 0.44
C LEU A 16 -4.34 -24.83 0.51
N PHE A 17 -4.97 -25.80 -0.14
CA PHE A 17 -6.42 -25.92 -0.22
C PHE A 17 -7.02 -27.18 0.43
N PRO A 18 -6.67 -27.54 1.68
CA PRO A 18 -7.68 -28.13 2.54
C PRO A 18 -7.52 -27.76 4.03
N ILE A 19 -7.72 -26.53 4.41
CA ILE A 19 -7.94 -26.14 5.83
C ILE A 19 -9.25 -25.36 5.94
N SER A 20 -10.29 -25.84 5.30
CA SER A 20 -11.64 -25.29 5.46
C SER A 20 -12.60 -26.30 6.11
N CYS A 21 -12.11 -27.06 7.07
CA CYS A 21 -13.00 -27.90 7.85
C CYS A 21 -12.53 -27.88 9.30
N PHE A 22 -13.08 -26.97 10.09
CA PHE A 22 -13.33 -27.04 11.53
C PHE A 22 -13.48 -25.63 12.11
N ALA A 23 -14.65 -25.03 11.93
CA ALA A 23 -15.20 -24.09 12.88
C ALA A 23 -16.71 -24.08 12.68
N GLN A 24 -17.33 -25.14 13.15
CA GLN A 24 -18.74 -25.14 13.47
C GLN A 24 -18.84 -24.72 14.93
N ASN A 25 -19.34 -23.52 15.23
CA ASN A 25 -20.40 -23.35 16.19
C ASN A 25 -20.39 -22.04 16.99
N ASN A 26 -21.58 -21.60 17.18
CA ASN A 26 -22.28 -20.92 18.24
C ASN A 26 -22.53 -19.42 18.07
N GLY A 27 -23.81 -19.15 17.91
CA GLY A 27 -24.57 -17.92 17.69
C GLY A 27 -24.34 -16.68 18.57
N GLU A 28 -23.21 -16.54 19.27
CA GLU A 28 -22.87 -15.35 20.06
C GLU A 28 -21.64 -14.58 19.55
N GLU A 29 -20.95 -15.07 18.52
CA GLU A 29 -19.75 -14.41 17.96
C GLU A 29 -20.00 -13.53 16.73
N ASP A 30 -21.21 -13.50 16.18
CA ASP A 30 -21.52 -12.82 14.91
C ASP A 30 -21.31 -11.29 14.92
N TRP A 31 -21.32 -10.65 16.07
CA TRP A 31 -21.12 -9.20 16.18
C TRP A 31 -19.64 -8.75 16.09
N ILE A 32 -18.69 -9.63 16.41
CA ILE A 32 -17.25 -9.33 16.39
C ILE A 32 -16.68 -9.43 14.98
N PHE A 33 -17.38 -10.17 14.08
CA PHE A 33 -16.93 -10.50 12.75
C PHE A 33 -17.80 -9.87 11.66
N LYS A 34 -18.48 -8.80 11.99
CA LYS A 34 -19.32 -8.06 11.07
C LYS A 34 -18.47 -7.59 9.88
N ASN A 35 -18.97 -7.92 8.71
CA ASN A 35 -18.57 -7.57 7.36
C ASN A 35 -17.52 -6.45 7.23
N SER A 36 -16.59 -6.67 6.29
CA SER A 36 -15.69 -5.64 5.78
C SER A 36 -16.42 -4.31 5.56
N LYS A 37 -15.82 -3.23 6.02
CA LYS A 37 -16.37 -1.90 5.86
C LYS A 37 -16.48 -1.51 4.38
N SER A 38 -17.63 -1.00 3.98
CA SER A 38 -17.81 -0.42 2.66
C SER A 38 -16.99 0.85 2.49
N LEU A 39 -16.78 1.31 1.24
CA LEU A 39 -16.18 2.63 0.99
C LEU A 39 -16.95 3.74 1.69
N SER A 40 -18.29 3.65 1.72
CA SER A 40 -19.14 4.64 2.41
C SER A 40 -18.88 4.68 3.91
N GLU A 41 -18.68 3.55 4.55
CA GLU A 41 -18.37 3.47 5.98
C GLU A 41 -16.94 3.90 6.29
N MET A 42 -15.95 3.48 5.47
CA MET A 42 -14.55 3.84 5.65
C MET A 42 -14.29 5.33 5.51
N TRP A 43 -15.03 6.00 4.63
CA TRP A 43 -14.87 7.43 4.33
C TRP A 43 -16.00 8.29 4.88
N GLU A 44 -16.93 7.70 5.67
CA GLU A 44 -18.06 8.40 6.29
C GLU A 44 -18.85 9.24 5.27
N LEU A 45 -19.16 8.62 4.11
CA LEU A 45 -19.77 9.32 2.98
C LEU A 45 -21.24 9.64 3.20
N ASN A 46 -21.90 8.96 4.14
CA ASN A 46 -23.31 9.15 4.51
C ASN A 46 -23.40 9.60 5.97
N GLU A 47 -24.45 10.32 6.32
CA GLU A 47 -24.69 10.82 7.68
C GLU A 47 -24.68 9.70 8.73
N GLU A 48 -25.21 8.52 8.40
CA GLU A 48 -25.25 7.36 9.31
C GLU A 48 -23.88 6.86 9.75
N TYR A 49 -22.82 7.12 8.95
CA TYR A 49 -21.44 6.73 9.26
C TYR A 49 -20.63 7.86 9.88
N HIS A 50 -21.20 9.05 10.03
CA HIS A 50 -20.48 10.22 10.51
C HIS A 50 -20.12 10.09 11.99
N ARG A 51 -18.83 10.03 12.30
CA ARG A 51 -18.29 9.87 13.65
C ARG A 51 -17.83 11.19 14.30
N GLY A 52 -17.76 12.26 13.50
CA GLY A 52 -17.24 13.55 13.95
C GLY A 52 -15.86 13.86 13.39
N THR A 53 -15.32 15.01 13.77
CA THR A 53 -13.98 15.45 13.41
C THR A 53 -12.96 15.00 14.45
N PHE A 54 -11.69 14.89 14.05
CA PHE A 54 -10.54 14.50 14.88
C PHE A 54 -10.63 13.09 15.48
N ILE A 55 -11.50 12.23 14.97
CA ILE A 55 -11.53 10.81 15.30
C ILE A 55 -10.52 10.08 14.41
N ILE A 56 -9.52 9.45 15.01
CA ILE A 56 -8.49 8.71 14.29
C ILE A 56 -9.05 7.35 13.85
N THR A 57 -8.90 7.05 12.58
CA THR A 57 -9.31 5.79 11.96
C THR A 57 -8.20 5.26 11.04
N SER A 58 -8.26 4.00 10.69
CA SER A 58 -7.32 3.44 9.71
C SER A 58 -7.56 4.03 8.32
N TYR A 59 -6.48 4.20 7.57
CA TYR A 59 -6.50 4.69 6.19
C TYR A 59 -6.14 3.60 5.20
N GLU A 60 -4.88 3.20 5.14
CA GLU A 60 -4.40 2.04 4.40
C GLU A 60 -4.23 0.83 5.34
N PRO A 61 -4.07 -0.40 4.83
CA PRO A 61 -3.89 -1.58 5.67
C PRO A 61 -2.74 -1.44 6.67
N VAL A 62 -2.98 -1.84 7.91
CA VAL A 62 -1.95 -1.92 8.96
C VAL A 62 -1.47 -3.34 9.05
N TYR A 63 -0.18 -3.56 8.82
CA TYR A 63 0.43 -4.89 8.85
C TYR A 63 1.88 -4.87 9.36
N PHE A 64 2.33 -6.02 9.81
CA PHE A 64 3.72 -6.30 10.15
C PHE A 64 4.12 -7.63 9.52
N THR A 65 4.98 -7.61 8.49
CA THR A 65 5.61 -8.82 7.94
C THR A 65 6.86 -9.14 8.75
N LEU A 66 6.84 -10.26 9.43
CA LEU A 66 7.99 -10.76 10.20
C LEU A 66 9.15 -11.13 9.26
N GLY A 67 8.86 -11.78 8.13
CA GLY A 67 9.82 -12.13 7.11
C GLY A 67 9.37 -11.62 5.74
N LYS A 68 10.16 -10.71 5.16
CA LYS A 68 10.06 -10.28 3.78
C LYS A 68 11.36 -10.69 3.09
N PHE A 69 11.27 -11.63 2.18
CA PHE A 69 12.38 -12.10 1.34
C PHE A 69 12.43 -11.27 0.05
N SER A 70 13.62 -10.83 -0.36
CA SER A 70 13.86 -10.17 -1.66
C SER A 70 14.71 -11.05 -2.57
N THR A 71 14.29 -11.18 -3.84
CA THR A 71 15.08 -11.87 -4.87
C THR A 71 16.25 -11.04 -5.38
N ASN A 72 16.22 -9.73 -5.15
CA ASN A 72 17.24 -8.78 -5.66
C ASN A 72 17.34 -7.60 -4.70
N THR A 73 18.09 -7.76 -3.61
CA THR A 73 18.31 -6.72 -2.61
C THR A 73 19.17 -5.59 -3.19
N ASN A 74 18.71 -4.34 -3.04
CA ASN A 74 19.44 -3.16 -3.54
C ASN A 74 20.61 -2.80 -2.60
N LYS A 75 21.78 -3.26 -2.94
CA LYS A 75 23.01 -2.96 -2.16
C LYS A 75 23.67 -1.63 -2.56
N PHE A 76 23.29 -1.04 -3.70
CA PHE A 76 23.82 0.22 -4.23
C PHE A 76 22.65 1.17 -4.58
N PRO A 77 21.90 1.66 -3.57
CA PRO A 77 20.86 2.62 -3.86
C PRO A 77 21.42 3.89 -4.49
N SER A 78 20.78 4.32 -5.57
CA SER A 78 21.20 5.48 -6.36
C SER A 78 19.98 6.26 -6.87
N SER A 79 20.23 7.47 -7.33
CA SER A 79 19.29 8.25 -8.13
C SER A 79 20.00 8.88 -9.32
N GLU A 80 19.24 9.53 -10.19
CA GLU A 80 19.78 10.25 -11.34
C GLU A 80 20.46 11.57 -10.93
N GLU A 81 20.29 12.02 -9.67
CA GLU A 81 21.06 13.13 -9.12
C GLU A 81 22.50 12.70 -8.80
N ARG A 82 23.47 13.49 -9.25
CA ARG A 82 24.90 13.11 -9.24
C ARG A 82 25.48 12.79 -7.86
N ASN A 83 24.94 13.36 -6.81
CA ASN A 83 25.42 13.16 -5.44
C ASN A 83 24.70 12.04 -4.70
N ASN A 84 23.68 11.45 -5.30
CA ASN A 84 22.78 10.50 -4.63
C ASN A 84 23.07 9.04 -5.04
N PHE A 85 24.31 8.61 -4.82
CA PHE A 85 24.74 7.21 -4.99
C PHE A 85 25.72 6.80 -3.88
N LEU A 86 25.76 5.53 -3.58
CA LEU A 86 26.75 4.94 -2.68
C LEU A 86 27.94 4.41 -3.49
N SER A 87 29.17 4.72 -3.04
CA SER A 87 30.39 4.17 -3.61
C SER A 87 30.68 2.75 -3.13
N GLU A 88 30.19 2.40 -1.94
CA GLU A 88 30.38 1.08 -1.32
C GLU A 88 29.04 0.39 -1.13
N PRO A 89 28.96 -0.95 -1.28
CA PRO A 89 27.75 -1.71 -1.07
C PRO A 89 27.34 -1.71 0.41
N VAL A 90 26.04 -1.62 0.66
CA VAL A 90 25.49 -1.91 1.99
C VAL A 90 25.29 -3.43 2.10
N ASP A 91 25.83 -4.03 3.15
CA ASP A 91 25.70 -5.47 3.38
C ASP A 91 24.34 -5.80 3.99
N LEU A 92 23.34 -5.84 3.13
CA LEU A 92 21.95 -6.11 3.49
C LEU A 92 21.63 -7.59 3.38
N ASP A 93 20.90 -8.10 4.39
CA ASP A 93 20.30 -9.42 4.31
C ASP A 93 19.17 -9.44 3.27
N VAL A 94 18.97 -10.60 2.66
CA VAL A 94 17.86 -10.85 1.72
C VAL A 94 16.51 -10.96 2.42
N VAL A 95 16.51 -11.15 3.75
CA VAL A 95 15.33 -11.22 4.60
C VAL A 95 15.32 -10.03 5.55
N GLU A 96 14.23 -9.28 5.56
CA GLU A 96 14.00 -8.17 6.49
C GLU A 96 12.57 -8.22 7.03
N ALA A 97 12.31 -7.51 8.12
CA ALA A 97 10.94 -7.23 8.55
C ALA A 97 10.43 -5.96 7.84
N LYS A 98 9.11 -5.90 7.60
CA LYS A 98 8.45 -4.71 7.01
C LYS A 98 7.18 -4.43 7.77
N PHE A 99 6.89 -3.17 8.06
CA PHE A 99 5.57 -2.82 8.58
C PHE A 99 5.00 -1.56 7.91
N GLN A 100 3.69 -1.46 7.96
CA GLN A 100 2.95 -0.28 7.56
C GLN A 100 1.98 0.10 8.67
N LEU A 101 2.06 1.37 9.08
CA LEU A 101 1.09 2.04 9.91
C LEU A 101 0.40 3.11 9.06
N SER A 102 -0.92 3.19 9.13
CA SER A 102 -1.65 4.16 8.32
C SER A 102 -2.95 4.58 8.99
N LEU A 103 -3.08 5.88 9.17
CA LEU A 103 -4.16 6.51 9.91
C LEU A 103 -4.70 7.70 9.14
N LYS A 104 -5.96 8.04 9.37
CA LYS A 104 -6.59 9.28 8.90
C LYS A 104 -7.55 9.83 9.94
N THR A 105 -7.81 11.13 9.84
CA THR A 105 -8.84 11.81 10.62
C THR A 105 -9.53 12.84 9.76
N LYS A 106 -10.85 13.03 9.96
CA LYS A 106 -11.60 14.11 9.34
C LYS A 106 -11.28 15.41 10.07
N VAL A 107 -10.74 16.41 9.35
CA VAL A 107 -10.37 17.71 9.92
C VAL A 107 -11.51 18.72 9.76
N PHE A 108 -12.12 18.75 8.58
CA PHE A 108 -13.26 19.60 8.32
C PHE A 108 -14.39 18.79 7.69
N TYR A 109 -15.60 19.06 8.14
CA TYR A 109 -16.81 18.42 7.70
C TYR A 109 -17.66 19.39 6.87
N LYS A 110 -18.19 18.89 5.74
CA LYS A 110 -19.09 19.66 4.86
C LYS A 110 -18.56 21.03 4.41
N VAL A 111 -17.31 21.09 3.94
CA VAL A 111 -16.76 22.27 3.25
C VAL A 111 -17.27 22.35 1.81
N LEU A 112 -16.91 23.42 1.07
CA LEU A 112 -17.24 23.62 -0.34
C LEU A 112 -18.71 23.35 -0.64
N TRP A 113 -19.56 24.32 -0.27
CA TRP A 113 -21.04 24.22 -0.44
C TRP A 113 -21.66 23.03 0.30
N SER A 114 -21.08 22.63 1.44
CA SER A 114 -21.54 21.49 2.25
C SER A 114 -21.51 20.15 1.53
N LYS A 115 -20.59 19.96 0.56
CA LYS A 115 -20.51 18.77 -0.28
C LYS A 115 -19.22 17.97 -0.12
N ALA A 116 -18.19 18.49 0.53
CA ALA A 116 -16.92 17.83 0.65
C ALA A 116 -16.42 17.78 2.09
N ASP A 117 -15.63 16.77 2.41
CA ASP A 117 -14.92 16.64 3.68
C ASP A 117 -13.41 16.76 3.44
N VAL A 118 -12.70 17.37 4.38
CA VAL A 118 -11.24 17.43 4.39
C VAL A 118 -10.71 16.45 5.42
N TRP A 119 -9.80 15.59 4.98
CA TRP A 119 -9.12 14.61 5.80
C TRP A 119 -7.63 14.90 5.86
N ALA A 120 -7.04 14.66 7.01
CA ALA A 120 -5.59 14.50 7.15
C ALA A 120 -5.29 13.01 7.29
N ALA A 121 -4.29 12.54 6.56
CA ALA A 121 -3.84 11.15 6.63
C ALA A 121 -2.33 11.07 6.76
N PHE A 122 -1.86 9.99 7.34
CA PHE A 122 -0.45 9.70 7.49
C PHE A 122 -0.20 8.21 7.31
N THR A 123 0.72 7.86 6.41
CA THR A 123 1.19 6.48 6.22
C THR A 123 2.69 6.41 6.45
N GLN A 124 3.11 5.47 7.27
CA GLN A 124 4.52 5.14 7.48
C GLN A 124 4.76 3.70 7.03
N ARG A 125 5.80 3.51 6.21
CA ARG A 125 6.34 2.20 5.83
C ARG A 125 7.76 2.09 6.30
N ALA A 126 8.10 1.02 7.00
CA ALA A 126 9.45 0.79 7.50
C ALA A 126 9.95 -0.59 7.08
N TYR A 127 11.21 -0.64 6.71
CA TYR A 127 11.95 -1.81 6.27
C TYR A 127 13.12 -2.00 7.24
N TRP A 128 13.07 -3.10 8.00
CA TRP A 128 13.93 -3.31 9.14
C TRP A 128 14.80 -4.55 8.94
N GLN A 129 16.10 -4.37 8.89
CA GLN A 129 17.10 -5.43 8.84
C GLN A 129 17.20 -6.17 10.19
N LEU A 130 16.05 -6.62 10.70
CA LEU A 130 15.87 -7.20 12.04
C LEU A 130 16.82 -8.36 12.33
N TYR A 131 17.18 -9.12 11.29
CA TYR A 131 18.01 -10.34 11.39
C TYR A 131 19.48 -10.06 11.16
N ASN A 132 19.85 -8.91 10.60
CA ASN A 132 21.22 -8.52 10.28
C ASN A 132 21.96 -8.05 11.55
N LYS A 133 22.69 -8.97 12.16
CA LYS A 133 23.48 -8.70 13.38
C LYS A 133 24.73 -7.88 13.08
N GLU A 134 25.34 -8.10 11.93
CA GLU A 134 26.58 -7.42 11.53
C GLU A 134 26.39 -5.90 11.43
N LEU A 135 25.22 -5.46 10.92
CA LEU A 135 24.88 -4.05 10.88
C LEU A 135 24.13 -3.55 12.13
N SER A 136 24.08 -4.31 13.23
CA SER A 136 23.35 -3.94 14.46
C SER A 136 21.87 -3.72 14.25
N ARG A 137 21.23 -4.44 13.33
CA ARG A 137 19.79 -4.45 13.05
C ARG A 137 19.17 -3.08 12.77
N PRO A 138 19.66 -2.32 11.77
CA PRO A 138 19.15 -0.99 11.49
C PRO A 138 17.81 -1.02 10.76
N PHE A 139 17.05 0.07 10.84
CA PHE A 139 16.04 0.38 9.82
C PHE A 139 16.78 0.74 8.53
N ARG A 140 16.60 -0.10 7.49
CA ARG A 140 17.17 0.14 6.17
C ARG A 140 16.54 1.35 5.50
N GLU A 141 15.23 1.46 5.64
CA GLU A 141 14.44 2.54 5.06
C GLU A 141 13.18 2.78 5.88
N THR A 142 12.78 4.04 5.97
CA THR A 142 11.48 4.43 6.52
C THR A 142 10.89 5.52 5.63
N ASN A 143 9.69 5.30 5.12
CA ASN A 143 9.00 6.27 4.27
C ASN A 143 7.83 6.87 5.04
N TYR A 144 7.75 8.19 5.06
CA TYR A 144 6.73 8.99 5.72
C TYR A 144 5.88 9.68 4.68
N GLN A 145 4.57 9.48 4.71
CA GLN A 145 3.64 10.00 3.71
C GLN A 145 2.45 10.70 4.39
N PRO A 146 2.59 11.99 4.75
CA PRO A 146 1.45 12.84 5.10
C PRO A 146 0.65 13.24 3.87
N GLU A 147 -0.69 13.31 4.04
CA GLU A 147 -1.64 13.66 2.99
C GLU A 147 -2.73 14.60 3.53
N ILE A 148 -3.14 15.57 2.71
CA ILE A 148 -4.37 16.33 2.91
C ILE A 148 -5.30 15.98 1.76
N ILE A 149 -6.48 15.49 2.09
CA ILE A 149 -7.40 14.89 1.15
C ILE A 149 -8.72 15.64 1.20
N LEU A 150 -9.17 16.15 0.04
CA LEU A 150 -10.50 16.68 -0.17
C LEU A 150 -11.32 15.58 -0.84
N ASN A 151 -12.43 15.16 -0.23
CA ASN A 151 -13.22 14.04 -0.68
C ASN A 151 -14.70 14.42 -0.81
N PHE A 152 -15.29 14.13 -1.97
CA PHE A 152 -16.71 14.35 -2.28
C PHE A 152 -17.43 13.01 -2.29
N PRO A 153 -18.53 12.84 -1.52
CA PRO A 153 -19.39 11.69 -1.64
C PRO A 153 -20.13 11.73 -2.98
N LEU A 154 -20.27 10.58 -3.61
CA LEU A 154 -20.98 10.37 -4.87
C LEU A 154 -21.95 9.20 -4.72
N ASN A 155 -22.96 9.16 -5.59
CA ASN A 155 -23.89 8.03 -5.67
C ASN A 155 -24.45 7.92 -7.09
N PHE A 156 -23.69 7.29 -7.98
CA PHE A 156 -24.14 7.03 -9.36
C PHE A 156 -23.75 5.63 -9.80
N LYS A 157 -24.49 5.08 -10.77
CA LYS A 157 -24.24 3.75 -11.32
C LYS A 157 -23.47 3.84 -12.64
N VAL A 158 -22.42 3.01 -12.76
CA VAL A 158 -21.64 2.86 -13.98
C VAL A 158 -21.16 1.41 -14.12
N LEU A 159 -21.45 0.75 -15.25
CA LEU A 159 -21.03 -0.63 -15.54
C LEU A 159 -21.32 -1.64 -14.39
N GLY A 160 -22.44 -1.44 -13.68
CA GLY A 160 -22.83 -2.29 -12.56
C GLY A 160 -22.14 -1.97 -11.22
N PHE A 161 -21.23 -1.00 -11.17
CA PHE A 161 -20.65 -0.46 -9.96
C PHE A 161 -21.39 0.78 -9.48
N THR A 162 -21.25 1.10 -8.20
CA THR A 162 -21.66 2.38 -7.64
C THR A 162 -20.42 3.25 -7.46
N GLY A 163 -20.35 4.41 -8.11
CA GLY A 163 -19.40 5.46 -7.81
C GLY A 163 -19.74 6.06 -6.46
N ARG A 164 -18.85 5.93 -5.47
CA ARG A 164 -19.06 6.33 -4.08
C ARG A 164 -18.42 7.65 -3.74
N MET A 165 -17.26 7.93 -4.30
CA MET A 165 -16.52 9.14 -3.99
C MET A 165 -15.57 9.54 -5.11
N ALA A 166 -15.24 10.81 -5.15
CA ALA A 166 -14.10 11.35 -5.90
C ALA A 166 -13.49 12.51 -5.13
N GLY A 167 -12.23 12.81 -5.43
CA GLY A 167 -11.56 13.90 -4.73
C GLY A 167 -10.17 14.18 -5.24
N ALA A 168 -9.47 15.04 -4.50
CA ALA A 168 -8.08 15.39 -4.76
C ALA A 168 -7.28 15.34 -3.46
N ALA A 169 -5.97 15.14 -3.56
CA ALA A 169 -5.10 15.18 -2.40
C ALA A 169 -3.75 15.81 -2.73
N PHE A 170 -3.21 16.54 -1.76
CA PHE A 170 -1.79 16.89 -1.72
C PHE A 170 -1.07 15.83 -0.88
N ILE A 171 0.00 15.28 -1.43
CA ILE A 171 0.75 14.17 -0.84
C ILE A 171 2.21 14.55 -0.83
N HIS A 172 2.80 14.56 0.35
CA HIS A 172 4.25 14.57 0.52
C HIS A 172 4.73 13.16 0.86
N GLU A 173 5.86 12.74 0.32
CA GLU A 173 6.49 11.49 0.74
C GLU A 173 8.01 11.67 0.79
N SER A 174 8.61 11.28 1.90
CA SER A 174 10.06 11.37 2.13
C SER A 174 10.56 10.24 3.01
N ASN A 175 11.87 9.97 2.93
CA ASN A 175 12.50 8.98 3.81
C ASN A 175 13.22 9.61 5.01
N GLY A 176 13.27 10.94 5.11
CA GLY A 176 13.88 11.66 6.24
C GLY A 176 15.38 11.44 6.37
N ARG A 177 16.06 11.02 5.30
CA ARG A 177 17.50 10.80 5.29
C ARG A 177 18.21 11.99 4.65
N SER A 178 19.50 12.14 4.96
CA SER A 178 20.41 13.08 4.29
C SER A 178 21.03 12.43 3.05
N ASP A 179 21.66 13.26 2.20
CA ASP A 179 22.45 12.79 1.07
C ASP A 179 23.57 11.83 1.54
N PRO A 180 23.87 10.82 0.73
CA PRO A 180 23.36 10.53 -0.62
C PRO A 180 22.07 9.67 -0.64
N LEU A 181 21.46 9.42 0.51
CA LEU A 181 20.31 8.51 0.65
C LEU A 181 18.98 9.26 0.73
N SER A 182 18.98 10.59 0.66
CA SER A 182 17.77 11.41 0.65
C SER A 182 16.87 11.08 -0.54
N ARG A 183 15.59 10.85 -0.29
CA ARG A 183 14.55 10.70 -1.31
C ARG A 183 13.28 11.39 -0.84
N SER A 184 12.74 12.25 -1.70
CA SER A 184 11.48 12.92 -1.40
C SER A 184 10.74 13.36 -2.66
N TRP A 185 9.44 13.50 -2.57
CA TRP A 185 8.62 14.10 -3.63
C TRP A 185 7.27 14.60 -3.13
N ASN A 186 6.74 15.58 -3.86
CA ASN A 186 5.39 16.12 -3.65
C ASN A 186 4.51 15.79 -4.85
N ARG A 187 3.24 15.47 -4.59
CA ARG A 187 2.25 15.10 -5.61
C ARG A 187 0.93 15.81 -5.36
N LEU A 188 0.32 16.24 -6.45
CA LEU A 188 -1.12 16.51 -6.47
C LEU A 188 -1.81 15.33 -7.13
N SER A 189 -2.74 14.72 -6.45
CA SER A 189 -3.47 13.54 -6.94
C SER A 189 -4.96 13.81 -7.06
N VAL A 190 -5.60 13.07 -7.97
CA VAL A 190 -7.06 12.91 -8.04
C VAL A 190 -7.39 11.44 -7.81
N HIS A 191 -8.52 11.17 -7.19
CA HIS A 191 -8.96 9.80 -6.91
C HIS A 191 -10.45 9.62 -7.12
N ALA A 192 -10.84 8.37 -7.36
CA ALA A 192 -12.23 7.95 -7.42
C ALA A 192 -12.39 6.55 -6.82
N GLY A 193 -13.48 6.33 -6.11
CA GLY A 193 -13.82 5.07 -5.46
C GLY A 193 -15.14 4.50 -5.94
N PHE A 194 -15.15 3.20 -6.22
CA PHE A 194 -16.29 2.44 -6.72
C PHE A 194 -16.47 1.17 -5.91
N ASP A 195 -17.70 0.72 -5.72
CA ASP A 195 -17.98 -0.59 -5.14
C ASP A 195 -19.09 -1.35 -5.88
N ARG A 196 -19.05 -2.69 -5.71
CA ARG A 196 -20.11 -3.63 -6.12
C ARG A 196 -20.10 -4.82 -5.17
N GLY A 197 -21.00 -4.80 -4.19
CA GLY A 197 -20.98 -5.82 -3.13
C GLY A 197 -19.62 -5.86 -2.41
N PRO A 198 -18.95 -7.02 -2.32
CA PRO A 198 -17.66 -7.15 -1.62
C PRO A 198 -16.46 -6.60 -2.41
N LEU A 199 -16.67 -6.19 -3.66
CA LEU A 199 -15.60 -5.68 -4.52
C LEU A 199 -15.53 -4.16 -4.44
N GLN A 200 -14.35 -3.63 -4.15
CA GLN A 200 -14.04 -2.21 -4.09
C GLN A 200 -12.89 -1.89 -5.03
N ILE A 201 -12.98 -0.76 -5.73
CA ILE A 201 -11.95 -0.27 -6.65
C ILE A 201 -11.66 1.18 -6.28
N MET A 202 -10.39 1.48 -6.03
CA MET A 202 -9.86 2.82 -5.86
C MET A 202 -8.89 3.11 -6.99
N LEU A 203 -9.11 4.21 -7.69
CA LEU A 203 -8.24 4.71 -8.74
C LEU A 203 -7.61 6.01 -8.26
N LYS A 204 -6.31 6.15 -8.42
CA LYS A 204 -5.55 7.39 -8.15
C LYS A 204 -4.67 7.72 -9.35
N ASN A 205 -4.66 8.96 -9.75
CA ASN A 205 -3.68 9.49 -10.70
C ASN A 205 -3.04 10.74 -10.08
N TRP A 206 -1.79 10.98 -10.38
CA TRP A 206 -1.07 12.11 -9.81
C TRP A 206 -0.13 12.76 -10.80
N VAL A 207 0.15 14.01 -10.52
CA VAL A 207 1.25 14.78 -11.11
C VAL A 207 2.24 15.13 -10.01
N ARG A 208 3.51 15.10 -10.33
CA ARG A 208 4.55 15.55 -9.43
C ARG A 208 4.62 17.06 -9.42
N LEU A 209 4.79 17.63 -8.22
CA LEU A 209 5.14 19.02 -8.05
C LEU A 209 6.66 19.07 -7.89
N GLY A 210 7.34 19.65 -8.86
CA GLY A 210 8.81 19.70 -8.92
C GLY A 210 9.41 20.90 -8.19
N GLY A 211 10.68 20.79 -7.81
CA GLY A 211 11.54 21.84 -7.29
C GLY A 211 12.89 21.85 -8.01
N SER A 212 13.71 22.86 -7.77
CA SER A 212 15.04 23.02 -8.39
C SER A 212 16.09 22.03 -7.82
N ASN A 213 15.91 21.59 -6.58
CA ASN A 213 16.74 20.57 -5.95
C ASN A 213 15.91 19.28 -5.83
N ASP A 214 16.24 18.29 -6.64
CA ASP A 214 15.45 17.08 -6.80
C ASP A 214 16.29 15.85 -6.56
N ASP A 215 16.10 15.21 -5.40
CA ASP A 215 16.84 14.01 -4.99
C ASP A 215 16.59 12.80 -5.90
N ASN A 216 15.45 12.80 -6.64
CA ASN A 216 15.01 11.66 -7.44
C ASN A 216 14.18 12.10 -8.67
N PRO A 217 14.82 12.77 -9.67
CA PRO A 217 14.10 13.43 -10.78
C PRO A 217 13.24 12.50 -11.63
N GLN A 218 13.60 11.24 -11.77
CA GLN A 218 12.86 10.27 -12.60
C GLN A 218 11.89 9.38 -11.79
N ILE A 219 11.57 9.70 -10.55
CA ILE A 219 10.72 8.84 -9.70
C ILE A 219 9.38 8.46 -10.34
N MET A 220 8.77 9.38 -11.10
CA MET A 220 7.50 9.12 -11.81
C MET A 220 7.63 8.12 -12.97
N ASP A 221 8.82 7.94 -13.50
CA ASP A 221 9.06 6.99 -14.60
C ASP A 221 9.19 5.54 -14.09
N TYR A 222 9.36 5.36 -12.76
CA TYR A 222 9.47 4.06 -12.10
C TYR A 222 8.25 3.75 -11.21
N ILE A 223 7.93 4.59 -10.22
CA ILE A 223 6.76 4.39 -9.35
C ILE A 223 5.46 4.54 -10.13
N GLY A 224 5.46 5.43 -11.13
CA GLY A 224 4.30 5.60 -12.00
C GLY A 224 3.58 6.93 -11.83
N ARG A 225 2.48 7.06 -12.59
CA ARG A 225 1.57 8.23 -12.63
C ARG A 225 0.17 7.88 -12.19
N GLY A 226 -0.10 6.59 -11.99
CA GLY A 226 -1.39 6.11 -11.56
C GLY A 226 -1.30 4.82 -10.76
N GLU A 227 -2.31 4.62 -9.94
CA GLU A 227 -2.50 3.44 -9.09
C GLU A 227 -3.95 2.97 -9.19
N ALA A 228 -4.12 1.67 -9.33
CA ALA A 228 -5.39 1.00 -9.15
C ALA A 228 -5.27 0.04 -7.96
N LYS A 229 -6.14 0.20 -6.95
CA LYS A 229 -6.27 -0.73 -5.84
C LYS A 229 -7.62 -1.41 -5.94
N VAL A 230 -7.60 -2.74 -6.02
CA VAL A 230 -8.79 -3.59 -6.06
C VAL A 230 -8.82 -4.41 -4.78
N THR A 231 -9.90 -4.33 -4.02
CA THR A 231 -10.11 -5.09 -2.78
C THR A 231 -11.32 -5.99 -2.95
N TYR A 232 -11.19 -7.24 -2.58
CA TYR A 232 -12.28 -8.22 -2.55
C TYR A 232 -12.34 -8.88 -1.17
N ASP A 233 -13.48 -8.73 -0.52
CA ASP A 233 -13.74 -9.30 0.79
C ASP A 233 -14.57 -10.60 0.64
N TRP A 234 -14.00 -11.72 1.06
CA TRP A 234 -14.65 -13.03 1.04
C TRP A 234 -14.88 -13.53 2.47
N GLY A 235 -16.07 -13.28 2.98
CA GLY A 235 -16.35 -13.52 4.38
C GLY A 235 -15.39 -12.73 5.29
N ARG A 236 -14.59 -13.43 6.06
CA ARG A 236 -13.58 -12.85 6.94
C ARG A 236 -12.19 -12.72 6.29
N GLN A 237 -12.05 -13.11 5.04
CA GLN A 237 -10.79 -13.06 4.30
C GLN A 237 -10.79 -11.82 3.41
N ARG A 238 -9.63 -11.23 3.23
CA ARG A 238 -9.46 -10.06 2.36
C ARG A 238 -8.34 -10.29 1.37
N PHE A 239 -8.66 -10.10 0.10
CA PHE A 239 -7.69 -10.03 -0.99
C PHE A 239 -7.61 -8.58 -1.45
N TYR A 240 -6.42 -8.06 -1.67
CA TYR A 240 -6.28 -6.81 -2.39
C TYR A 240 -5.04 -6.80 -3.27
N ALA A 241 -5.20 -6.17 -4.42
CA ALA A 241 -4.14 -5.94 -5.38
C ALA A 241 -3.93 -4.43 -5.55
N ILE A 242 -2.67 -4.00 -5.63
CA ILE A 242 -2.28 -2.64 -5.96
C ILE A 242 -1.42 -2.72 -7.20
N ALA A 243 -1.83 -2.04 -8.28
CA ALA A 243 -1.08 -1.93 -9.52
C ALA A 243 -0.72 -0.46 -9.75
N ARG A 244 0.55 -0.19 -10.03
CA ARG A 244 1.07 1.14 -10.40
C ARG A 244 1.68 1.08 -11.77
N HIS A 245 1.57 2.16 -12.54
CA HIS A 245 2.13 2.21 -13.87
C HIS A 245 2.58 3.62 -14.26
N SER A 246 3.66 3.69 -15.03
CA SER A 246 4.21 4.95 -15.57
C SER A 246 3.29 5.63 -16.57
N LEU A 247 2.28 4.93 -17.11
CA LEU A 247 1.40 5.35 -18.22
C LEU A 247 2.21 5.77 -19.46
N ARG A 248 3.36 5.13 -19.67
CA ARG A 248 4.21 5.29 -20.85
C ARG A 248 4.36 3.96 -21.58
N PHE A 249 4.80 4.00 -22.85
CA PHE A 249 4.98 2.85 -23.71
C PHE A 249 6.47 2.56 -23.97
N GLY A 250 6.76 1.38 -24.52
CA GLY A 250 8.12 0.93 -24.84
C GLY A 250 8.98 0.76 -23.59
N ASP A 251 10.25 1.12 -23.67
CA ASP A 251 11.25 0.97 -22.59
C ASP A 251 10.92 1.78 -21.32
N LYS A 252 9.98 2.73 -21.44
CA LYS A 252 9.48 3.54 -20.32
C LYS A 252 8.21 2.96 -19.67
N SER A 253 7.72 1.82 -20.17
CA SER A 253 6.62 1.07 -19.55
C SER A 253 7.13 0.36 -18.31
N ARG A 254 6.96 1.00 -17.15
CA ARG A 254 7.43 0.55 -15.84
C ARG A 254 6.31 0.68 -14.81
N GLY A 255 6.44 -0.06 -13.74
CA GLY A 255 5.47 -0.04 -12.65
C GLY A 255 5.68 -1.18 -11.69
N SER A 256 4.65 -1.50 -10.93
CA SER A 256 4.66 -2.59 -9.96
C SER A 256 3.27 -3.18 -9.76
N ILE A 257 3.26 -4.41 -9.27
CA ILE A 257 2.06 -5.05 -8.74
C ILE A 257 2.35 -5.56 -7.34
N GLN A 258 1.42 -5.34 -6.43
CA GLN A 258 1.45 -5.89 -5.08
C GLN A 258 0.16 -6.66 -4.84
N LEU A 259 0.28 -7.93 -4.48
CA LEU A 259 -0.82 -8.82 -4.13
C LEU A 259 -0.78 -9.09 -2.63
N ASN A 260 -1.93 -9.02 -1.99
CA ASN A 260 -2.04 -9.20 -0.55
C ASN A 260 -3.22 -10.12 -0.24
N TYR A 261 -3.02 -11.00 0.71
CA TYR A 261 -4.05 -11.88 1.23
C TYR A 261 -3.99 -11.90 2.75
N SER A 262 -5.12 -11.64 3.38
CA SER A 262 -5.28 -11.69 4.84
C SER A 262 -6.41 -12.64 5.21
N PHE A 263 -6.15 -13.53 6.16
CA PHE A 263 -7.15 -14.43 6.72
C PHE A 263 -7.09 -14.41 8.25
N PRO A 264 -8.26 -14.48 8.92
CA PRO A 264 -8.33 -14.31 10.37
C PRO A 264 -7.65 -15.45 11.10
N ILE A 265 -6.88 -15.12 12.14
CA ILE A 265 -6.30 -16.07 13.08
C ILE A 265 -7.06 -15.99 14.40
N VAL A 266 -7.09 -14.81 15.01
CA VAL A 266 -7.75 -14.59 16.29
C VAL A 266 -8.25 -13.14 16.41
N LYS A 267 -9.51 -12.96 16.80
CA LYS A 267 -10.13 -11.61 16.96
C LYS A 267 -9.85 -10.72 15.76
N ASN A 268 -9.16 -9.59 15.98
CA ASN A 268 -8.82 -8.59 14.97
C ASN A 268 -7.47 -8.86 14.29
N PHE A 269 -6.77 -9.95 14.64
CA PHE A 269 -5.51 -10.33 13.99
C PHE A 269 -5.76 -11.32 12.86
N SER A 270 -5.14 -11.02 11.73
CA SER A 270 -5.10 -11.89 10.56
C SER A 270 -3.69 -12.27 10.22
N ALA A 271 -3.48 -13.47 9.70
CA ALA A 271 -2.29 -13.76 8.94
C ALA A 271 -2.27 -12.88 7.69
N HIS A 272 -1.09 -12.46 7.28
CA HIS A 272 -0.89 -11.59 6.14
C HIS A 272 0.19 -12.14 5.23
N LEU A 273 -0.17 -12.33 3.96
CA LEU A 273 0.74 -12.71 2.88
C LEU A 273 0.82 -11.55 1.89
N GLN A 274 2.02 -11.25 1.45
CA GLN A 274 2.28 -10.18 0.49
C GLN A 274 3.24 -10.67 -0.59
N ILE A 275 2.94 -10.37 -1.84
CA ILE A 275 3.86 -10.54 -2.99
C ILE A 275 3.94 -9.18 -3.67
N PHE A 276 5.14 -8.73 -3.94
CA PHE A 276 5.40 -7.52 -4.72
C PHE A 276 6.34 -7.85 -5.88
N ASP A 277 6.08 -7.32 -7.07
CA ASP A 277 6.99 -7.34 -8.20
C ASP A 277 7.02 -5.97 -8.88
N GLY A 278 8.19 -5.48 -9.19
CA GLY A 278 8.38 -4.24 -9.94
C GLY A 278 9.28 -3.23 -9.26
N TYR A 279 8.99 -1.94 -9.52
CA TYR A 279 9.75 -0.79 -9.04
C TYR A 279 9.04 -0.09 -7.87
N GLY A 280 9.81 0.57 -7.02
CA GLY A 280 9.25 1.46 -6.00
C GLY A 280 8.55 0.75 -4.86
N GLU A 281 9.09 -0.38 -4.37
CA GLU A 281 8.62 -0.97 -3.12
C GLU A 281 8.85 -0.03 -1.93
N SER A 282 10.00 0.68 -1.93
CA SER A 282 10.33 1.77 -1.01
C SER A 282 10.85 2.98 -1.79
N LEU A 283 10.98 4.14 -1.14
CA LEU A 283 11.51 5.34 -1.79
C LEU A 283 12.96 5.17 -2.20
N ILE A 284 13.80 4.57 -1.36
CA ILE A 284 15.22 4.36 -1.69
C ILE A 284 15.39 3.39 -2.88
N ASP A 285 14.40 2.52 -3.10
CA ASP A 285 14.37 1.51 -4.16
C ASP A 285 13.45 1.94 -5.34
N TYR A 286 13.16 3.24 -5.49
CA TYR A 286 12.17 3.67 -6.48
C TYR A 286 12.52 3.23 -7.91
N ASN A 287 13.81 3.20 -8.26
CA ASN A 287 14.35 2.82 -9.56
C ASN A 287 14.93 1.39 -9.60
N HIS A 288 14.79 0.63 -8.49
CA HIS A 288 15.27 -0.75 -8.39
C HIS A 288 14.13 -1.74 -8.54
N ARG A 289 14.25 -2.69 -9.49
CA ARG A 289 13.27 -3.75 -9.68
C ARG A 289 13.60 -4.96 -8.83
N GLN A 290 12.60 -5.41 -8.08
CA GLN A 290 12.70 -6.62 -7.26
C GLN A 290 11.37 -7.35 -7.20
N THR A 291 11.44 -8.66 -6.86
CA THR A 291 10.29 -9.44 -6.45
C THR A 291 10.47 -9.78 -4.98
N THR A 292 9.43 -9.52 -4.17
CA THR A 292 9.49 -9.81 -2.73
C THR A 292 8.31 -10.64 -2.27
N PHE A 293 8.54 -11.45 -1.24
CA PHE A 293 7.53 -12.31 -0.61
C PHE A 293 7.53 -12.02 0.89
N GLY A 294 6.39 -11.61 1.41
CA GLY A 294 6.21 -11.27 2.82
C GLY A 294 5.21 -12.17 3.52
N VAL A 295 5.52 -12.56 4.75
CA VAL A 295 4.62 -13.27 5.65
C VAL A 295 4.62 -12.61 7.03
N GLY A 296 3.42 -12.45 7.61
CA GLY A 296 3.27 -11.78 8.90
C GLY A 296 1.84 -11.70 9.36
N VAL A 297 1.50 -10.60 10.01
CA VAL A 297 0.17 -10.35 10.56
C VAL A 297 -0.35 -8.99 10.10
N SER A 298 -1.68 -8.85 10.04
CA SER A 298 -2.36 -7.59 9.79
C SER A 298 -3.50 -7.39 10.77
N LEU A 299 -3.86 -6.12 10.98
CA LEU A 299 -5.10 -5.77 11.65
C LEU A 299 -6.22 -5.68 10.61
N ILE A 300 -7.31 -6.39 10.83
CA ILE A 300 -8.53 -6.21 10.04
C ILE A 300 -9.22 -4.95 10.55
N ASN A 301 -9.47 -4.04 9.63
CA ASN A 301 -10.20 -2.79 9.90
C ASN A 301 -11.67 -2.91 9.54
#